data_72e35a697d6534a3c1c0dbfc20261202
#
_entry.id   72e35a697d6534a3c1c0dbfc20261202
#
_cell.length_a   1.000
_cell.length_b   1.000
_cell.length_c   1.000
_cell.angle_alpha   90.00
_cell.angle_beta   90.00
_cell.angle_gamma   90.00
#
_symmetry.space_group_name_H-M   'P 1'
#
loop_
_entity.id
_entity.type
_entity.pdbx_description
1 polymer ?
#
loop_
_entity_poly.entity_id
_entity_poly.type
_entity_poly.pdbx_seq_one_letter_code
_entity_poly.pdbx_strand_id
1 'polypeptide(L)'
;MSIRVVIAEDEAIIRLDLKETLEEEGYEVVGETGRGDKAVDLVRELRPDLAILDIKMPGMDGIEAARLITKDRICGVLVLTAFSQREVIEQARDAGALAYLVKPFQKTDLVPAIEVAIARFREMQALNGEVDA
;
A
#
# COMPACT_ATOMS: atom_id res chain seq x y z
N MET A 1 13.26 -7.82 -12.49
CA MET A 1 12.70 -6.48 -12.50
C MET A 1 12.21 -6.12 -11.12
N SER A 2 12.41 -4.88 -10.74
CA SER A 2 12.04 -4.43 -9.40
C SER A 2 10.54 -4.23 -9.27
N ILE A 3 10.01 -4.57 -8.10
CA ILE A 3 8.64 -4.24 -7.72
C ILE A 3 8.59 -2.73 -7.45
N ARG A 4 7.67 -2.04 -8.10
CA ARG A 4 7.51 -0.59 -7.98
C ARG A 4 6.48 -0.26 -6.92
N VAL A 5 6.84 0.63 -5.99
CA VAL A 5 6.02 0.90 -4.81
C VAL A 5 5.80 2.40 -4.65
N VAL A 6 4.56 2.79 -4.35
CA VAL A 6 4.23 4.13 -3.88
C VAL A 6 3.96 4.05 -2.38
N ILE A 7 4.54 4.96 -1.61
CA ILE A 7 4.31 4.99 -0.16
C ILE A 7 3.64 6.29 0.25
N ALA A 8 2.73 6.19 1.21
CA ALA A 8 2.02 7.34 1.77
C ALA A 8 2.06 7.24 3.29
N GLU A 9 2.75 8.18 3.92
CA GLU A 9 2.94 8.24 5.36
C GLU A 9 3.20 9.69 5.72
N ASP A 10 2.39 10.26 6.60
CA ASP A 10 2.49 11.69 6.90
C ASP A 10 3.67 12.04 7.81
N GLU A 11 4.19 11.10 8.58
CA GLU A 11 5.36 11.36 9.40
C GLU A 11 6.62 11.18 8.55
N ALA A 12 7.33 12.28 8.33
CA ALA A 12 8.46 12.30 7.40
C ALA A 12 9.57 11.31 7.78
N ILE A 13 9.85 11.17 9.08
CA ILE A 13 10.90 10.26 9.55
C ILE A 13 10.51 8.81 9.29
N ILE A 14 9.25 8.45 9.56
CA ILE A 14 8.76 7.10 9.31
C ILE A 14 8.75 6.82 7.81
N ARG A 15 8.34 7.80 7.01
CA ARG A 15 8.31 7.66 5.56
C ARG A 15 9.72 7.42 5.01
N LEU A 16 10.71 8.17 5.51
CA LEU A 16 12.09 7.99 5.08
C LEU A 16 12.61 6.61 5.46
N ASP A 17 12.37 6.17 6.68
CA ASP A 17 12.80 4.87 7.15
C ASP A 17 12.18 3.75 6.31
N LEU A 18 10.89 3.87 6.02
CA LEU A 18 10.19 2.91 5.19
C LEU A 18 10.78 2.85 3.79
N LYS A 19 11.06 4.02 3.21
CA LYS A 19 11.67 4.09 1.87
C LYS A 19 13.04 3.41 1.85
N GLU A 20 13.88 3.70 2.84
CA GLU A 20 15.21 3.11 2.92
C GLU A 20 15.14 1.60 3.09
N THR A 21 14.24 1.13 3.94
CA THR A 21 14.06 -0.30 4.16
C THR A 21 13.62 -1.00 2.88
N LEU A 22 12.67 -0.41 2.16
CA LEU A 22 12.19 -0.98 0.91
C LEU A 22 13.31 -1.05 -0.13
N GLU A 23 14.08 0.02 -0.25
CA GLU A 23 15.18 0.05 -1.22
C GLU A 23 16.27 -0.96 -0.88
N GLU A 24 16.56 -1.14 0.41
CA GLU A 24 17.52 -2.16 0.84
C GLU A 24 17.05 -3.57 0.45
N GLU A 25 15.75 -3.80 0.43
CA GLU A 25 15.19 -5.11 0.11
C GLU A 25 14.96 -5.30 -1.39
N GLY A 26 15.37 -4.34 -2.21
CA GLY A 26 15.31 -4.47 -3.65
C GLY A 26 14.03 -3.94 -4.29
N TYR A 27 13.16 -3.30 -3.52
CA TYR A 27 11.97 -2.65 -4.07
C TYR A 27 12.33 -1.26 -4.58
N GLU A 28 11.60 -0.80 -5.58
CA GLU A 28 11.81 0.53 -6.14
C GLU A 28 10.69 1.46 -5.68
N VAL A 29 11.02 2.47 -4.87
CA VAL A 29 10.03 3.46 -4.44
C VAL A 29 9.94 4.52 -5.51
N VAL A 30 8.85 4.50 -6.26
CA VAL A 30 8.67 5.40 -7.42
C VAL A 30 7.93 6.67 -7.05
N GLY A 31 7.31 6.73 -5.87
CA GLY A 31 6.64 7.94 -5.40
C GLY A 31 6.39 7.87 -3.92
N GLU A 32 6.36 9.03 -3.27
CA GLU A 32 6.06 9.11 -1.85
C GLU A 32 5.33 10.39 -1.53
N THR A 33 4.49 10.36 -0.52
CA THR A 33 3.71 11.52 -0.10
C THR A 33 3.29 11.37 1.36
N GLY A 34 2.90 12.48 1.97
CA GLY A 34 2.30 12.47 3.30
C GLY A 34 0.79 12.69 3.28
N ARG A 35 0.15 12.65 2.11
CA ARG A 35 -1.28 12.95 1.96
C ARG A 35 -1.98 11.84 1.20
N GLY A 36 -3.19 11.51 1.65
CA GLY A 36 -3.97 10.45 1.01
C GLY A 36 -4.45 10.80 -0.39
N ASP A 37 -4.88 12.06 -0.59
CA ASP A 37 -5.32 12.50 -1.91
C ASP A 37 -4.17 12.46 -2.93
N LYS A 38 -2.97 12.86 -2.51
CA LYS A 38 -1.80 12.79 -3.38
C LYS A 38 -1.39 11.34 -3.65
N ALA A 39 -1.60 10.45 -2.69
CA ALA A 39 -1.30 9.03 -2.90
C ALA A 39 -2.13 8.46 -4.03
N VAL A 40 -3.42 8.80 -4.08
CA VAL A 40 -4.30 8.36 -5.16
C VAL A 40 -3.81 8.90 -6.50
N ASP A 41 -3.45 10.19 -6.54
CA ASP A 41 -2.93 10.80 -7.77
C ASP A 41 -1.64 10.11 -8.25
N LEU A 42 -0.71 9.86 -7.33
CA LEU A 42 0.54 9.20 -7.66
C LEU A 42 0.32 7.78 -8.19
N VAL A 43 -0.59 7.05 -7.57
CA VAL A 43 -0.88 5.68 -8.00
C VAL A 43 -1.49 5.69 -9.40
N ARG A 44 -2.41 6.61 -9.67
CA ARG A 44 -3.02 6.72 -11.00
C ARG A 44 -2.01 7.09 -12.07
N GLU A 45 -1.08 7.97 -11.74
CA GLU A 45 -0.07 8.44 -12.67
C GLU A 45 1.03 7.40 -12.90
N LEU A 46 1.58 6.86 -11.82
CA LEU A 46 2.75 6.00 -11.89
C LEU A 46 2.44 4.52 -12.07
N ARG A 47 1.24 4.10 -11.74
CA ARG A 47 0.76 2.72 -11.85
C ARG A 47 1.77 1.72 -11.27
N PRO A 48 2.01 1.81 -9.94
CA PRO A 48 2.97 0.92 -9.29
C PRO A 48 2.41 -0.51 -9.16
N ASP A 49 3.22 -1.39 -8.65
CA ASP A 49 2.79 -2.75 -8.32
C ASP A 49 2.11 -2.80 -6.95
N LEU A 50 2.45 -1.88 -6.07
CA LEU A 50 1.95 -1.87 -4.70
C LEU A 50 1.86 -0.44 -4.18
N ALA A 51 0.81 -0.15 -3.42
CA ALA A 51 0.69 1.08 -2.64
C ALA A 51 0.70 0.73 -1.17
N ILE A 52 1.59 1.36 -0.40
CA ILE A 52 1.65 1.20 1.05
C ILE A 52 1.10 2.49 1.65
N LEU A 53 -0.01 2.38 2.38
CA LEU A 53 -0.76 3.54 2.85
C LEU A 53 -0.93 3.52 4.36
N ASP A 54 -0.53 4.59 5.03
CA ASP A 54 -0.91 4.81 6.42
C ASP A 54 -2.39 5.23 6.46
N ILE A 55 -3.08 4.96 7.55
CA ILE A 55 -4.50 5.31 7.66
C ILE A 55 -4.67 6.79 7.96
N LYS A 56 -3.97 7.32 8.96
CA LYS A 56 -4.14 8.72 9.36
C LYS A 56 -3.26 9.64 8.53
N MET A 57 -3.87 10.33 7.60
CA MET A 57 -3.17 11.28 6.74
C MET A 57 -4.08 12.46 6.44
N PRO A 58 -3.49 13.65 6.23
CA PRO A 58 -4.29 14.80 5.78
C PRO A 58 -4.75 14.62 4.34
N GLY A 59 -5.72 15.40 3.95
CA GLY A 59 -6.30 15.40 2.61
C GLY A 59 -7.31 14.30 2.39
N MET A 60 -6.95 13.08 2.74
CA MET A 60 -7.80 11.90 2.62
C MET A 60 -7.15 10.82 3.47
N ASP A 61 -7.91 10.08 4.26
CA ASP A 61 -7.31 9.00 5.04
C ASP A 61 -6.96 7.81 4.15
N GLY A 62 -6.15 6.90 4.70
CA GLY A 62 -5.65 5.76 3.94
C GLY A 62 -6.72 4.74 3.58
N ILE A 63 -7.78 4.64 4.37
CA ILE A 63 -8.89 3.73 4.05
C ILE A 63 -9.61 4.21 2.80
N GLU A 64 -9.90 5.51 2.72
CA GLU A 64 -10.56 6.08 1.55
C GLU A 64 -9.66 6.01 0.32
N ALA A 65 -8.36 6.29 0.50
CA ALA A 65 -7.39 6.17 -0.59
C ALA A 65 -7.34 4.72 -1.10
N ALA A 66 -7.32 3.75 -0.18
CA ALA A 66 -7.32 2.33 -0.54
C ALA A 66 -8.57 1.97 -1.34
N ARG A 67 -9.72 2.50 -0.93
CA ARG A 67 -10.99 2.23 -1.63
C ARG A 67 -10.95 2.72 -3.07
N LEU A 68 -10.44 3.93 -3.28
CA LEU A 68 -10.35 4.49 -4.63
C LEU A 68 -9.34 3.75 -5.50
N ILE A 69 -8.19 3.41 -4.95
CA ILE A 69 -7.16 2.67 -5.70
C ILE A 69 -7.67 1.28 -6.07
N THR A 70 -8.34 0.61 -5.13
CA THR A 70 -8.89 -0.73 -5.37
C THR A 70 -10.01 -0.68 -6.41
N LYS A 71 -10.85 0.34 -6.35
CA LYS A 71 -11.93 0.50 -7.33
C LYS A 71 -11.38 0.60 -8.75
N ASP A 72 -10.27 1.31 -8.91
CA ASP A 72 -9.63 1.46 -10.22
C ASP A 72 -8.79 0.25 -10.61
N ARG A 73 -8.59 -0.72 -9.72
CA ARG A 73 -7.86 -1.97 -9.95
C ARG A 73 -6.43 -1.74 -10.45
N ILE A 74 -5.77 -0.72 -9.90
CA ILE A 74 -4.44 -0.35 -10.37
C ILE A 74 -3.36 -1.25 -9.79
N CYS A 75 -3.40 -1.50 -8.48
CA CYS A 75 -2.34 -2.23 -7.78
C CYS A 75 -2.84 -2.81 -6.47
N GLY A 76 -2.02 -3.65 -5.84
CA GLY A 76 -2.29 -4.13 -4.50
C GLY A 76 -2.11 -3.01 -3.49
N VAL A 77 -2.82 -3.10 -2.37
CA VAL A 77 -2.75 -2.12 -1.29
C VAL A 77 -2.37 -2.83 0.00
N LEU A 78 -1.37 -2.29 0.68
CA LEU A 78 -0.97 -2.70 2.02
C LEU A 78 -1.21 -1.50 2.94
N VAL A 79 -1.96 -1.70 4.02
CA VAL A 79 -2.28 -0.63 4.95
C VAL A 79 -1.39 -0.71 6.18
N LEU A 80 -0.78 0.42 6.55
CA LEU A 80 -0.02 0.58 7.78
C LEU A 80 -0.87 1.34 8.77
N THR A 81 -0.82 0.96 10.05
CA THR A 81 -1.59 1.67 11.06
C THR A 81 -1.03 1.45 12.44
N ALA A 82 -1.24 2.43 13.34
CA ALA A 82 -0.95 2.27 14.74
C ALA A 82 -2.10 1.55 15.48
N PHE A 83 -3.20 1.25 14.78
CA PHE A 83 -4.40 0.67 15.39
C PHE A 83 -4.52 -0.79 15.06
N SER A 84 -4.76 -1.61 16.11
CA SER A 84 -4.93 -3.05 15.93
C SER A 84 -6.35 -3.52 16.24
N GLN A 85 -7.30 -2.58 16.42
CA GLN A 85 -8.68 -2.93 16.69
C GLN A 85 -9.30 -3.63 15.49
N ARG A 86 -10.15 -4.60 15.78
CA ARG A 86 -10.82 -5.37 14.73
C ARG A 86 -11.58 -4.48 13.75
N GLU A 87 -12.22 -3.43 14.26
CA GLU A 87 -13.00 -2.52 13.39
C GLU A 87 -12.13 -1.87 12.33
N VAL A 88 -10.94 -1.45 12.68
CA VAL A 88 -10.02 -0.81 11.75
C VAL A 88 -9.52 -1.84 10.72
N ILE A 89 -9.21 -3.04 11.17
CA ILE A 89 -8.78 -4.12 10.28
C ILE A 89 -9.88 -4.45 9.29
N GLU A 90 -11.13 -4.51 9.76
CA GLU A 90 -12.27 -4.81 8.88
C GLU A 90 -12.49 -3.69 7.87
N GLN A 91 -12.35 -2.44 8.28
CA GLN A 91 -12.48 -1.31 7.38
C GLN A 91 -11.43 -1.35 6.27
N ALA A 92 -10.19 -1.68 6.62
CA ALA A 92 -9.11 -1.78 5.65
C ALA A 92 -9.39 -2.92 4.66
N ARG A 93 -9.82 -4.06 5.18
CA ARG A 93 -10.19 -5.21 4.34
C ARG A 93 -11.32 -4.85 3.38
N ASP A 94 -12.37 -4.22 3.90
CA ASP A 94 -13.54 -3.86 3.10
C ASP A 94 -13.22 -2.80 2.05
N ALA A 95 -12.20 -1.98 2.31
CA ALA A 95 -11.72 -1.01 1.33
C ALA A 95 -10.84 -1.66 0.25
N GLY A 96 -10.51 -2.94 0.41
CA GLY A 96 -9.76 -3.69 -0.58
C GLY A 96 -8.29 -3.90 -0.27
N ALA A 97 -7.85 -3.54 0.94
CA ALA A 97 -6.46 -3.79 1.34
C ALA A 97 -6.20 -5.29 1.38
N LEU A 98 -5.09 -5.70 0.81
CA LEU A 98 -4.74 -7.12 0.69
C LEU A 98 -3.76 -7.56 1.78
N ALA A 99 -3.19 -6.62 2.51
CA ALA A 99 -2.34 -6.89 3.65
C ALA A 99 -2.46 -5.72 4.62
N TYR A 100 -2.08 -5.98 5.86
CA TYR A 100 -2.27 -5.06 6.97
C TYR A 100 -1.08 -5.22 7.92
N LEU A 101 -0.51 -4.11 8.34
CA LEU A 101 0.68 -4.14 9.19
C LEU A 101 0.54 -3.10 10.28
N VAL A 102 0.73 -3.52 11.54
CA VAL A 102 0.60 -2.63 12.70
C VAL A 102 1.96 -2.06 13.08
N LYS A 103 2.02 -0.75 13.29
CA LYS A 103 3.23 -0.07 13.72
C LYS A 103 3.42 -0.22 15.23
N PRO A 104 4.63 -0.35 15.74
CA PRO A 104 5.88 -0.46 14.97
C PRO A 104 6.05 -1.86 14.40
N PHE A 105 6.64 -1.94 13.22
CA PHE A 105 6.89 -3.23 12.57
C PHE A 105 8.36 -3.34 12.23
N GLN A 106 8.83 -4.57 12.02
CA GLN A 106 10.20 -4.83 11.62
C GLN A 106 10.25 -5.22 10.14
N LYS A 107 11.45 -5.15 9.58
CA LYS A 107 11.65 -5.56 8.19
C LYS A 107 11.16 -6.98 7.95
N THR A 108 11.37 -7.87 8.94
CA THR A 108 10.90 -9.26 8.87
C THR A 108 9.39 -9.39 8.81
N ASP A 109 8.65 -8.36 9.23
CA ASP A 109 7.19 -8.32 9.10
C ASP A 109 6.77 -7.71 7.77
N LEU A 110 7.52 -6.72 7.32
CA LEU A 110 7.18 -5.93 6.13
C LEU A 110 7.28 -6.75 4.84
N VAL A 111 8.38 -7.46 4.64
CA VAL A 111 8.62 -8.18 3.39
C VAL A 111 7.55 -9.25 3.12
N PRO A 112 7.20 -10.12 4.10
CA PRO A 112 6.13 -11.09 3.85
C PRO A 112 4.78 -10.44 3.55
N ALA A 113 4.46 -9.32 4.21
CA ALA A 113 3.20 -8.60 3.95
C ALA A 113 3.16 -8.08 2.51
N ILE A 114 4.28 -7.54 2.03
CA ILE A 114 4.36 -7.06 0.65
C ILE A 114 4.16 -8.21 -0.33
N GLU A 115 4.82 -9.34 -0.08
CA GLU A 115 4.72 -10.49 -0.98
C GLU A 115 3.32 -11.06 -1.05
N VAL A 116 2.64 -11.11 0.11
CA VAL A 116 1.24 -11.56 0.16
C VAL A 116 0.34 -10.59 -0.63
N ALA A 117 0.52 -9.30 -0.44
CA ALA A 117 -0.33 -8.31 -1.12
C ALA A 117 -0.17 -8.40 -2.64
N ILE A 118 1.06 -8.53 -3.12
CA ILE A 118 1.33 -8.62 -4.55
C ILE A 118 0.79 -9.92 -5.12
N ALA A 119 1.00 -11.04 -4.43
CA ALA A 119 0.51 -12.33 -4.91
C ALA A 119 -1.01 -12.33 -4.98
N ARG A 120 -1.68 -11.79 -3.97
CA ARG A 120 -3.13 -11.74 -3.98
C ARG A 120 -3.68 -10.84 -5.08
N PHE A 121 -3.04 -9.72 -5.31
CA PHE A 121 -3.48 -8.84 -6.38
C PHE A 121 -3.37 -9.52 -7.74
N ARG A 122 -2.29 -10.25 -7.98
CA ARG A 122 -2.09 -10.99 -9.23
C ARG A 122 -3.13 -12.09 -9.40
N GLU A 123 -3.47 -12.78 -8.30
CA GLU A 123 -4.53 -13.78 -8.31
C GLU A 123 -5.87 -13.17 -8.67
N MET A 124 -6.18 -12.03 -8.09
CA MET A 124 -7.45 -11.36 -8.36
C MET A 124 -7.55 -10.90 -9.80
N GLN A 125 -6.47 -10.40 -10.37
CA GLN A 125 -6.44 -10.03 -11.77
C GLN A 125 -6.68 -11.23 -12.68
N ALA A 126 -6.07 -12.35 -12.35
CA ALA A 126 -6.25 -13.57 -13.13
C ALA A 126 -7.70 -14.06 -13.06
N LEU A 127 -8.31 -14.04 -11.87
CA LEU A 127 -9.68 -14.48 -11.68
C LEU A 127 -10.68 -13.58 -12.40
N ASN A 128 -10.37 -12.29 -12.51
CA ASN A 128 -11.24 -11.33 -13.17
C ASN A 128 -10.97 -11.22 -14.67
N GLY A 129 -10.05 -12.03 -15.21
CA GLY A 129 -9.73 -11.99 -16.62
C GLY A 129 -8.96 -10.74 -17.03
N GLU A 130 -8.31 -10.11 -16.08
CA GLU A 130 -7.58 -8.87 -16.32
C GLU A 130 -6.11 -9.08 -16.58
N VAL A 131 -5.66 -10.32 -16.54
CA VAL A 131 -4.31 -10.64 -16.88
C VAL A 131 -4.15 -10.43 -18.36
N ASP A 132 -3.21 -9.61 -18.71
CA ASP A 132 -2.97 -9.31 -20.07
C ASP A 132 -2.57 -10.51 -20.83
N ALA A 133 -3.26 -10.72 -21.83
CA ALA A 133 -2.94 -11.85 -22.69
C ALA A 133 -1.62 -11.60 -23.39
#